data_7adadbd66ed07d7096fd9db4738ac780
#
_entry.id   7adadbd66ed07d7096fd9db4738ac780
#
_cell.length_a   1.000
_cell.length_b   1.000
_cell.length_c   1.000
_cell.angle_alpha   90.00
_cell.angle_beta   90.00
_cell.angle_gamma   90.00
#
_symmetry.space_group_name_H-M   'P 1'
#
loop_
_entity.id
_entity.type
_entity.pdbx_description
1 polymer ?
#
loop_
_entity_poly.entity_id
_entity_poly.type
_entity_poly.pdbx_seq_one_letter_code
_entity_poly.pdbx_strand_id
1 'polypeptide(L)'
;MHRTIALVILLISAAASSPAAERNWQTGTWGDVTTKRKLIDFGPGASPFGRPGSQPSMRAMADVRNLVIETDSVRIEMEDTVPIGRRSFDPVVGAAVTFALEKKAVYVRDEEGREHKLRLTKKIERKP
;
A
#
# COMPACT_ATOMS: atom_id res chain seq x y z
N MET A 1 -41.26 -10.76 -13.65
CA MET A 1 -41.29 -9.32 -13.76
C MET A 1 -40.23 -8.63 -12.96
N HIS A 2 -40.18 -8.85 -11.68
CA HIS A 2 -39.17 -8.23 -10.82
C HIS A 2 -37.80 -8.88 -10.96
N ARG A 3 -37.73 -10.00 -11.59
CA ARG A 3 -36.53 -10.84 -11.70
C ARG A 3 -35.49 -10.30 -12.64
N THR A 4 -35.88 -9.46 -13.56
CA THR A 4 -34.97 -8.87 -14.52
C THR A 4 -33.99 -7.88 -13.91
N ILE A 5 -34.37 -7.25 -12.82
CA ILE A 5 -33.53 -6.27 -12.12
C ILE A 5 -32.33 -6.93 -11.51
N ALA A 6 -32.52 -8.09 -10.91
CA ALA A 6 -31.42 -8.84 -10.29
C ALA A 6 -30.35 -9.26 -11.30
N LEU A 7 -30.76 -9.57 -12.50
CA LEU A 7 -29.85 -9.96 -13.56
C LEU A 7 -28.92 -8.84 -13.97
N VAL A 8 -29.45 -7.63 -14.05
CA VAL A 8 -28.67 -6.46 -14.43
C VAL A 8 -27.58 -6.18 -13.40
N ILE A 9 -27.88 -6.36 -12.13
CA ILE A 9 -26.91 -6.14 -11.07
C ILE A 9 -25.72 -7.09 -11.18
N LEU A 10 -25.98 -8.34 -11.52
CA LEU A 10 -24.93 -9.33 -11.72
C LEU A 10 -24.00 -8.98 -12.87
N LEU A 11 -24.54 -8.46 -13.95
CA LEU A 11 -23.74 -8.04 -15.09
C LEU A 11 -22.81 -6.88 -14.75
N ILE A 12 -23.29 -5.94 -13.98
CA ILE A 12 -22.47 -4.82 -13.53
C ILE A 12 -21.29 -5.29 -12.68
N SER A 13 -21.53 -6.24 -11.80
CA SER A 13 -20.47 -6.79 -10.97
C SER A 13 -19.40 -7.48 -11.81
N ALA A 14 -19.78 -8.22 -12.80
CA ALA A 14 -18.84 -8.89 -13.69
C ALA A 14 -18.02 -7.89 -14.51
N ALA A 15 -18.63 -6.82 -14.97
CA ALA A 15 -17.95 -5.81 -15.75
C ALA A 15 -16.90 -5.04 -14.94
N ALA A 16 -17.03 -4.99 -13.64
CA ALA A 16 -16.09 -4.31 -12.77
C ALA A 16 -14.82 -5.12 -12.52
N SER A 17 -14.74 -6.35 -13.00
CA SER A 17 -13.58 -7.22 -12.77
C SER A 17 -12.42 -6.82 -13.66
N SER A 18 -11.49 -6.04 -13.12
CA SER A 18 -10.21 -5.75 -13.72
C SER A 18 -9.14 -6.64 -13.08
N PRO A 19 -7.93 -6.78 -13.69
CA PRO A 19 -6.85 -7.53 -13.07
C PRO A 19 -6.49 -7.04 -11.66
N ALA A 20 -6.57 -5.74 -11.42
CA ALA A 20 -6.34 -5.17 -10.11
C ALA A 20 -7.42 -5.56 -9.10
N ALA A 21 -8.64 -5.83 -9.56
CA ALA A 21 -9.75 -6.21 -8.70
C ALA A 21 -9.66 -7.68 -8.24
N GLU A 22 -8.77 -8.47 -8.82
CA GLU A 22 -8.62 -9.87 -8.43
C GLU A 22 -7.91 -10.04 -7.09
N ARG A 23 -7.32 -8.98 -6.56
CA ARG A 23 -6.74 -9.05 -5.23
C ARG A 23 -7.81 -9.26 -4.18
N ASN A 24 -7.46 -10.02 -3.17
CA ASN A 24 -8.36 -10.28 -2.05
C ASN A 24 -8.39 -9.07 -1.12
N TRP A 25 -9.24 -8.12 -1.44
CA TRP A 25 -9.37 -6.90 -0.66
C TRP A 25 -10.07 -7.14 0.67
N GLN A 26 -9.50 -6.57 1.71
CA GLN A 26 -10.01 -6.67 3.07
C GLN A 26 -10.14 -5.27 3.67
N THR A 27 -10.88 -5.17 4.74
CA THR A 27 -11.02 -3.93 5.47
C THR A 27 -10.41 -4.08 6.86
N GLY A 28 -9.61 -3.12 7.24
CA GLY A 28 -9.00 -3.04 8.57
C GLY A 28 -9.01 -1.62 9.07
N THR A 29 -8.22 -1.38 10.10
CA THR A 29 -8.09 -0.07 10.72
C THR A 29 -6.62 0.28 10.86
N TRP A 30 -6.25 1.52 10.59
CA TRP A 30 -4.89 1.99 10.84
C TRP A 30 -4.63 1.97 12.35
N GLY A 31 -3.68 1.17 12.79
CA GLY A 31 -3.37 1.01 14.21
C GLY A 31 -2.26 1.92 14.69
N ASP A 32 -1.28 2.18 13.82
CA ASP A 32 -0.15 3.03 14.17
C ASP A 32 0.48 3.61 12.91
N VAL A 33 1.05 4.79 13.04
CA VAL A 33 1.78 5.46 11.95
C VAL A 33 2.95 6.19 12.57
N THR A 34 4.17 5.80 12.21
CA THR A 34 5.38 6.50 12.64
C THR A 34 6.20 6.89 11.42
N THR A 35 6.83 8.05 11.48
CA THR A 35 7.63 8.57 10.38
C THR A 35 9.01 8.95 10.87
N LYS A 36 10.03 8.50 10.14
CA LYS A 36 11.42 8.89 10.41
C LYS A 36 12.04 9.38 9.12
N ARG A 37 12.74 10.50 9.20
CA ARG A 37 13.49 11.01 8.06
C ARG A 37 14.87 10.39 8.03
N LYS A 38 15.23 9.80 6.91
CA LYS A 38 16.51 9.11 6.75
C LYS A 38 17.18 9.45 5.43
N LEU A 39 18.48 9.35 5.42
CA LEU A 39 19.26 9.39 4.18
C LEU A 39 19.24 8.00 3.58
N ILE A 40 18.64 7.89 2.40
CA ILE A 40 18.45 6.61 1.72
C ILE A 40 19.39 6.53 0.53
N ASP A 41 20.03 5.37 0.36
CA ASP A 41 20.85 5.06 -0.79
C ASP A 41 19.99 4.39 -1.85
N PHE A 42 19.77 5.10 -2.96
CA PHE A 42 18.95 4.58 -4.05
C PHE A 42 19.74 3.71 -5.03
N GLY A 43 21.03 3.48 -4.75
CA GLY A 43 21.87 2.62 -5.57
C GLY A 43 22.48 3.30 -6.79
N PRO A 44 23.46 2.64 -7.42
CA PRO A 44 24.23 3.25 -8.50
C PRO A 44 23.43 3.47 -9.78
N GLY A 45 22.33 2.79 -9.97
CA GLY A 45 21.51 2.95 -11.16
C GLY A 45 20.53 4.11 -11.12
N ALA A 46 20.46 4.84 -10.01
CA ALA A 46 19.48 5.88 -9.81
C ALA A 46 19.96 7.28 -10.21
N SER A 47 21.12 7.40 -10.82
CA SER A 47 21.66 8.69 -11.24
C SER A 47 20.81 9.31 -12.33
N PRO A 48 20.35 10.56 -12.18
CA PRO A 48 19.60 11.25 -13.21
C PRO A 48 20.44 11.58 -14.44
N PHE A 49 21.76 11.49 -14.35
CA PHE A 49 22.65 11.81 -15.45
C PHE A 49 23.02 10.61 -16.32
N GLY A 50 22.55 9.43 -15.99
CA GLY A 50 22.66 8.25 -16.84
C GLY A 50 24.07 7.76 -17.14
N ARG A 51 25.04 8.02 -16.30
CA ARG A 51 26.42 7.54 -16.49
C ARG A 51 26.69 6.33 -15.62
N PRO A 52 26.52 5.13 -16.14
CA PRO A 52 26.77 3.92 -15.37
C PRO A 52 28.25 3.78 -15.06
N GLY A 53 28.57 3.37 -13.85
CA GLY A 53 29.91 3.01 -13.43
C GLY A 53 30.83 4.15 -13.01
N SER A 54 30.48 5.41 -13.29
CA SER A 54 31.34 6.55 -12.95
C SER A 54 30.83 7.40 -11.81
N GLN A 55 29.65 7.07 -11.27
CA GLN A 55 29.04 7.86 -10.19
C GLN A 55 28.83 7.04 -8.94
N PRO A 56 29.04 7.67 -7.76
CA PRO A 56 28.71 7.01 -6.51
C PRO A 56 27.20 6.78 -6.40
N SER A 57 26.83 5.92 -5.48
CA SER A 57 25.43 5.68 -5.16
C SER A 57 24.74 6.99 -4.86
N MET A 58 23.53 7.14 -5.38
CA MET A 58 22.73 8.33 -5.16
C MET A 58 22.06 8.23 -3.82
N ARG A 59 22.27 9.25 -2.98
CA ARG A 59 21.63 9.33 -1.67
C ARG A 59 20.70 10.52 -1.63
N ALA A 60 19.56 10.34 -1.02
CA ALA A 60 18.60 11.42 -0.83
C ALA A 60 17.86 11.23 0.48
N MET A 61 17.37 12.33 1.02
CA MET A 61 16.52 12.27 2.20
C MET A 61 15.14 11.74 1.82
N ALA A 62 14.62 10.87 2.64
CA ALA A 62 13.30 10.30 2.46
C ALA A 62 12.64 10.12 3.81
N ASP A 63 11.31 10.13 3.80
CA ASP A 63 10.51 9.79 4.96
C ASP A 63 10.23 8.30 4.92
N VAL A 64 10.72 7.58 5.92
CA VAL A 64 10.43 6.16 6.08
C VAL A 64 9.30 6.05 7.09
N ARG A 65 8.16 5.56 6.63
CA ARG A 65 6.98 5.40 7.47
C ARG A 65 6.80 3.94 7.84
N ASN A 66 6.55 3.71 9.11
CA ASN A 66 6.15 2.40 9.59
C ASN A 66 4.66 2.46 9.89
N LEU A 67 3.89 1.64 9.22
CA LEU A 67 2.45 1.65 9.26
C LEU A 67 1.95 0.32 9.79
N VAL A 68 0.86 0.37 10.54
CA VAL A 68 0.24 -0.83 11.09
C VAL A 68 -1.23 -0.84 10.72
N ILE A 69 -1.68 -1.96 10.16
CA ILE A 69 -3.10 -2.22 9.92
C ILE A 69 -3.53 -3.33 10.88
N GLU A 70 -4.64 -3.12 11.54
CA GLU A 70 -5.21 -4.11 12.44
C GLU A 70 -6.57 -4.56 11.97
N THR A 71 -6.80 -5.86 12.05
CA THR A 71 -8.10 -6.48 11.89
C THR A 71 -8.39 -7.32 13.13
N ASP A 72 -9.55 -7.94 13.19
CA ASP A 72 -9.88 -8.82 14.30
C ASP A 72 -8.94 -10.03 14.40
N SER A 73 -8.36 -10.44 13.29
CA SER A 73 -7.57 -11.67 13.23
C SER A 73 -6.09 -11.45 12.97
N VAL A 74 -5.66 -10.27 12.55
CA VAL A 74 -4.28 -10.06 12.15
C VAL A 74 -3.82 -8.63 12.41
N ARG A 75 -2.54 -8.51 12.75
CA ARG A 75 -1.84 -7.22 12.80
C ARG A 75 -0.75 -7.25 11.72
N ILE A 76 -0.75 -6.26 10.86
CA ILE A 76 0.14 -6.17 9.71
C ILE A 76 1.01 -4.94 9.86
N GLU A 77 2.32 -5.14 9.84
CA GLU A 77 3.29 -4.05 9.87
C GLU A 77 3.93 -3.92 8.51
N MET A 78 4.05 -2.69 8.04
CA MET A 78 4.57 -2.41 6.72
C MET A 78 5.42 -1.15 6.72
N GLU A 79 6.25 -1.02 5.72
CA GLU A 79 7.15 0.11 5.56
C GLU A 79 6.93 0.77 4.22
N ASP A 80 6.90 2.10 4.25
CA ASP A 80 6.77 2.93 3.06
C ASP A 80 7.89 3.96 3.06
N THR A 81 8.63 4.05 1.95
CA THR A 81 9.69 5.03 1.79
C THR A 81 9.23 6.07 0.79
N VAL A 82 9.09 7.30 1.26
CA VAL A 82 8.59 8.41 0.45
C VAL A 82 9.69 9.44 0.28
N PRO A 83 10.21 9.65 -0.93
CA PRO A 83 11.18 10.71 -1.18
C PRO A 83 10.61 12.08 -0.79
N ILE A 84 11.47 12.93 -0.27
CA ILE A 84 11.08 14.29 0.12
C ILE A 84 10.53 15.02 -1.11
N GLY A 85 9.40 15.69 -0.91
CA GLY A 85 8.75 16.44 -2.00
C GLY A 85 7.74 15.61 -2.79
N ARG A 86 7.66 14.31 -2.57
CA ARG A 86 6.63 13.48 -3.18
C ARG A 86 5.43 13.35 -2.27
N ARG A 87 4.27 13.28 -2.89
CA ARG A 87 3.04 13.04 -2.16
C ARG A 87 2.76 11.55 -2.10
N SER A 88 2.25 11.13 -0.97
CA SER A 88 1.73 9.80 -0.77
C SER A 88 0.39 9.91 -0.07
N PHE A 89 -0.26 8.78 0.13
CA PHE A 89 -1.50 8.77 0.89
C PHE A 89 -1.23 9.12 2.36
N ASP A 90 -2.27 9.54 3.05
CA ASP A 90 -2.16 10.08 4.41
C ASP A 90 -2.97 9.21 5.37
N PRO A 91 -2.37 8.18 5.96
CA PRO A 91 -3.09 7.30 6.87
C PRO A 91 -3.39 8.01 8.17
N VAL A 92 -4.61 7.82 8.66
CA VAL A 92 -5.07 8.39 9.92
C VAL A 92 -5.35 7.25 10.89
N VAL A 93 -4.67 7.24 12.03
CA VAL A 93 -4.86 6.21 13.06
C VAL A 93 -6.33 6.17 13.49
N GLY A 94 -6.90 4.99 13.50
CA GLY A 94 -8.30 4.77 13.82
C GLY A 94 -9.23 4.78 12.62
N ALA A 95 -8.78 5.23 11.46
CA ALA A 95 -9.59 5.25 10.25
C ALA A 95 -9.59 3.90 9.56
N ALA A 96 -10.67 3.59 8.87
CA ALA A 96 -10.79 2.36 8.09
C ALA A 96 -9.86 2.40 6.89
N VAL A 97 -9.35 1.25 6.50
CA VAL A 97 -8.47 1.10 5.35
C VAL A 97 -8.83 -0.16 4.59
N THR A 98 -8.82 -0.06 3.27
CA THR A 98 -8.96 -1.21 2.38
C THR A 98 -7.58 -1.64 1.91
N PHE A 99 -7.28 -2.90 2.11
CA PHE A 99 -5.95 -3.42 1.79
C PHE A 99 -6.03 -4.85 1.24
N ALA A 100 -4.95 -5.26 0.59
CA ALA A 100 -4.80 -6.63 0.12
C ALA A 100 -3.39 -7.11 0.42
N LEU A 101 -3.28 -8.35 0.89
CA LEU A 101 -2.00 -8.97 1.21
C LEU A 101 -1.50 -9.79 0.04
N GLU A 102 -0.25 -9.57 -0.30
CA GLU A 102 0.52 -10.39 -1.21
C GLU A 102 1.71 -10.98 -0.42
N LYS A 103 2.53 -11.81 -1.06
CA LYS A 103 3.61 -12.51 -0.36
C LYS A 103 4.54 -11.61 0.45
N LYS A 104 4.94 -10.49 -0.13
CA LYS A 104 5.88 -9.56 0.51
C LYS A 104 5.42 -8.11 0.43
N ALA A 105 4.18 -7.90 0.07
CA ALA A 105 3.66 -6.58 -0.17
C ALA A 105 2.27 -6.44 0.41
N VAL A 106 1.95 -5.20 0.77
CA VAL A 106 0.60 -4.82 1.15
C VAL A 106 0.16 -3.76 0.17
N TYR A 107 -0.98 -3.99 -0.46
CA TYR A 107 -1.59 -2.99 -1.32
C TYR A 107 -2.65 -2.27 -0.52
N VAL A 108 -2.56 -0.95 -0.50
CA VAL A 108 -3.50 -0.11 0.23
C VAL A 108 -4.24 0.75 -0.78
N ARG A 109 -5.55 0.83 -0.63
CA ARG A 109 -6.37 1.70 -1.46
C ARG A 109 -6.71 2.95 -0.66
N ASP A 110 -6.38 4.11 -1.22
CA ASP A 110 -6.68 5.38 -0.58
C ASP A 110 -8.12 5.82 -0.85
N GLU A 111 -8.50 6.97 -0.31
CA GLU A 111 -9.86 7.50 -0.44
C GLU A 111 -10.25 7.80 -1.89
N GLU A 112 -9.27 8.06 -2.73
CA GLU A 112 -9.49 8.32 -4.15
C GLU A 112 -9.51 7.05 -5.00
N GLY A 113 -9.33 5.90 -4.36
CA GLY A 113 -9.32 4.61 -5.04
C GLY A 113 -7.97 4.24 -5.64
N ARG A 114 -6.93 4.99 -5.38
CA ARG A 114 -5.58 4.68 -5.87
C ARG A 114 -4.94 3.60 -5.02
N GLU A 115 -4.21 2.71 -5.66
CA GLU A 115 -3.49 1.64 -4.98
C GLU A 115 -2.06 2.06 -4.69
N HIS A 116 -1.63 1.76 -3.47
CA HIS A 116 -0.26 2.00 -3.03
C HIS A 116 0.34 0.68 -2.61
N LYS A 117 1.51 0.35 -3.16
CA LYS A 117 2.23 -0.86 -2.81
C LYS A 117 3.23 -0.57 -1.71
N LEU A 118 3.09 -1.26 -0.59
CA LEU A 118 3.96 -1.10 0.58
C LEU A 118 4.68 -2.40 0.85
N ARG A 119 5.82 -2.30 1.49
CA ARG A 119 6.61 -3.46 1.84
C ARG A 119 6.09 -4.07 3.13
N LEU A 120 5.71 -5.33 3.09
CA LEU A 120 5.31 -6.07 4.28
C LEU A 120 6.55 -6.38 5.11
N THR A 121 6.57 -5.95 6.37
CA THR A 121 7.69 -6.22 7.28
C THR A 121 7.34 -7.30 8.30
N LYS A 122 6.08 -7.36 8.74
CA LYS A 122 5.68 -8.36 9.74
C LYS A 122 4.19 -8.62 9.67
N LYS A 123 3.80 -9.86 9.86
CA LYS A 123 2.40 -10.26 9.96
C LYS A 123 2.24 -11.09 11.22
N ILE A 124 1.39 -10.62 12.11
CA ILE A 124 1.13 -11.29 13.39
C ILE A 124 -0.33 -11.71 13.41
N GLU A 125 -0.56 -13.02 13.50
CA GLU A 125 -1.91 -13.52 13.66
C GLU A 125 -2.35 -13.33 15.09
N ARG A 126 -3.55 -12.78 15.24
CA ARG A 126 -4.14 -12.52 16.55
C ARG A 126 -5.17 -13.60 16.82
N LYS A 127 -5.02 -14.23 17.96
CA LYS A 127 -6.04 -15.18 18.41
C LYS A 127 -7.13 -14.40 19.15
N PRO A 128 -8.38 -14.73 18.89
CA PRO A 128 -9.47 -14.08 19.62
C PRO A 128 -9.48 -14.43 21.10
#